data_7c2d28646eea8949df23dd19a31fa8fa
#
_entry.id   7c2d28646eea8949df23dd19a31fa8fa
#
_cell.length_a   1.000
_cell.length_b   1.000
_cell.length_c   1.000
_cell.angle_alpha   90.00
_cell.angle_beta   90.00
_cell.angle_gamma   90.00
#
_symmetry.space_group_name_H-M   'P 1'
#
loop_
_entity.id
_entity.type
_entity.pdbx_description
1 polymer ?
#
loop_
_entity_poly.entity_id
_entity_poly.type
_entity_poly.pdbx_seq_one_letter_code
_entity_poly.pdbx_strand_id
1 'polypeptide(L)'
;MSEIRLDHLNIPARDPVGLAQWYASTFSLSVDRHVVRGPGLIIVFKQGDPIGRAVDDVHMGFRVPSVDALNGWAKKFDGKPIVGPEFTSFRIADPEGNGIELYTPSA
;
A
#
# COMPACT_ATOMS: atom_id res chain seq x y z
N MET A 1 1.32 6.22 28.39
CA MET A 1 1.53 5.67 27.03
C MET A 1 0.83 4.34 26.87
N SER A 2 0.29 4.13 25.69
CA SER A 2 -0.35 2.86 25.40
C SER A 2 0.70 1.80 25.04
N GLU A 3 0.47 0.59 25.50
CA GLU A 3 1.28 -0.57 25.11
C GLU A 3 0.73 -1.26 23.86
N ILE A 4 -0.46 -0.84 23.39
CA ILE A 4 -1.03 -1.42 22.17
C ILE A 4 -0.41 -0.77 20.95
N ARG A 5 -0.36 -1.54 19.87
CA ARG A 5 0.07 -1.07 18.56
C ARG A 5 -0.62 -1.86 17.48
N LEU A 6 -0.78 -1.25 16.33
CA LEU A 6 -1.30 -1.96 15.17
C LEU A 6 -0.23 -2.96 14.72
N ASP A 7 -0.56 -4.24 14.75
CA ASP A 7 0.38 -5.30 14.43
C ASP A 7 0.29 -5.71 12.96
N HIS A 8 -0.92 -6.01 12.50
CA HIS A 8 -1.13 -6.47 11.12
C HIS A 8 -2.52 -6.10 10.63
N LEU A 9 -2.67 -6.18 9.30
CA LEU A 9 -3.96 -6.07 8.62
C LEU A 9 -4.25 -7.39 7.91
N ASN A 10 -5.48 -7.87 8.01
CA ASN A 10 -5.98 -8.96 7.19
C ASN A 10 -6.79 -8.37 6.05
N ILE A 11 -6.46 -8.76 4.82
CA ILE A 11 -7.12 -8.26 3.63
C ILE A 11 -7.61 -9.45 2.80
N PRO A 12 -8.91 -9.51 2.46
CA PRO A 12 -9.40 -10.60 1.62
C PRO A 12 -8.87 -10.48 0.20
N ALA A 13 -8.56 -11.61 -0.39
CA ALA A 13 -8.00 -11.69 -1.74
C ALA A 13 -8.49 -12.94 -2.45
N ARG A 14 -8.69 -12.83 -3.76
CA ARG A 14 -9.00 -14.00 -4.58
C ARG A 14 -7.79 -14.91 -4.72
N ASP A 15 -6.61 -14.30 -4.83
CA ASP A 15 -5.33 -15.00 -4.92
C ASP A 15 -4.38 -14.45 -3.86
N PRO A 16 -4.49 -14.93 -2.60
CA PRO A 16 -3.67 -14.39 -1.51
C PRO A 16 -2.17 -14.47 -1.75
N VAL A 17 -1.69 -15.60 -2.27
CA VAL A 17 -0.25 -15.79 -2.51
C VAL A 17 0.22 -14.90 -3.65
N GLY A 18 -0.53 -14.85 -4.74
CA GLY A 18 -0.17 -13.99 -5.88
C GLY A 18 -0.18 -12.53 -5.51
N LEU A 19 -1.16 -12.09 -4.73
CA LEU A 19 -1.24 -10.69 -4.29
C LEU A 19 -0.09 -10.36 -3.35
N ALA A 20 0.25 -11.24 -2.40
CA ALA A 20 1.39 -11.04 -1.53
C ALA A 20 2.69 -10.90 -2.33
N GLN A 21 2.89 -11.74 -3.35
CA GLN A 21 4.06 -11.65 -4.22
C GLN A 21 4.12 -10.32 -4.98
N TRP A 22 2.96 -9.81 -5.42
CA TRP A 22 2.90 -8.53 -6.09
C TRP A 22 3.38 -7.39 -5.17
N TYR A 23 2.89 -7.36 -3.92
CA TYR A 23 3.34 -6.37 -2.95
C TYR A 23 4.83 -6.48 -2.65
N ALA A 24 5.31 -7.71 -2.47
CA ALA A 24 6.72 -7.93 -2.15
C ALA A 24 7.64 -7.45 -3.28
N SER A 25 7.32 -7.80 -4.52
CA SER A 25 8.16 -7.41 -5.66
C SER A 25 8.02 -5.94 -6.00
N THR A 26 6.82 -5.36 -5.84
CA THR A 26 6.57 -3.96 -6.18
C THR A 26 7.25 -3.02 -5.19
N PHE A 27 7.17 -3.32 -3.89
CA PHE A 27 7.64 -2.43 -2.83
C PHE A 27 8.88 -2.95 -2.10
N SER A 28 9.53 -3.98 -2.62
CA SER A 28 10.74 -4.59 -2.03
C SER A 28 10.51 -5.05 -0.60
N LEU A 29 9.40 -5.75 -0.38
CA LEU A 29 9.04 -6.30 0.92
C LEU A 29 9.38 -7.78 1.00
N SER A 30 9.45 -8.32 2.21
CA SER A 30 9.59 -9.76 2.43
C SER A 30 8.24 -10.44 2.25
N VAL A 31 8.25 -11.66 1.72
CA VAL A 31 7.04 -12.44 1.53
C VAL A 31 7.23 -13.87 2.01
N ASP A 32 6.22 -14.39 2.69
CA ASP A 32 6.10 -15.79 3.05
C ASP A 32 4.67 -16.22 2.73
N ARG A 33 4.51 -16.86 1.57
CA ARG A 33 3.22 -17.29 1.02
C ARG A 33 2.22 -16.14 0.93
N HIS A 34 1.27 -16.02 1.84
CA HIS A 34 0.22 -15.01 1.84
C HIS A 34 0.48 -13.86 2.81
N VAL A 35 1.70 -13.78 3.35
CA VAL A 35 2.06 -12.76 4.34
C VAL A 35 3.21 -11.92 3.82
N VAL A 36 3.04 -10.61 3.88
CA VAL A 36 4.05 -9.62 3.46
C VAL A 36 4.50 -8.84 4.69
N ARG A 37 5.81 -8.62 4.79
CA ARG A 37 6.41 -7.88 5.90
C ARG A 37 7.39 -6.83 5.40
N GLY A 38 7.37 -5.70 6.07
CA GLY A 38 8.35 -4.63 5.90
C GLY A 38 8.48 -3.85 7.19
N PRO A 39 9.27 -2.77 7.22
CA PRO A 39 9.38 -1.92 8.41
C PRO A 39 8.01 -1.36 8.80
N GLY A 40 7.53 -1.71 10.00
CA GLY A 40 6.23 -1.26 10.50
C GLY A 40 5.03 -1.78 9.73
N LEU A 41 5.18 -2.87 8.96
CA LEU A 41 4.15 -3.32 8.04
C LEU A 41 4.05 -4.85 8.06
N ILE A 42 2.86 -5.36 8.33
CA ILE A 42 2.51 -6.77 8.14
C ILE A 42 1.13 -6.82 7.50
N ILE A 43 1.03 -7.42 6.33
CA ILE A 43 -0.26 -7.63 5.67
C ILE A 43 -0.43 -9.13 5.46
N VAL A 44 -1.56 -9.64 5.93
CA VAL A 44 -1.96 -11.04 5.77
C VAL A 44 -3.11 -11.07 4.77
N PHE A 45 -2.88 -11.68 3.62
CA PHE A 45 -3.94 -11.85 2.63
C PHE A 45 -4.68 -13.15 2.89
N LYS A 46 -6.00 -13.08 2.98
CA LYS A 46 -6.86 -14.22 3.28
C LYS A 46 -7.76 -14.51 2.08
N GLN A 47 -7.99 -15.79 1.81
CA GLN A 47 -8.92 -16.18 0.75
C GLN A 47 -10.30 -15.56 1.00
N GLY A 48 -10.80 -14.81 0.03
CA GLY A 48 -12.10 -14.18 0.13
C GLY A 48 -12.33 -13.20 -0.99
N ASP A 49 -13.52 -12.65 -1.07
CA ASP A 49 -13.85 -11.63 -2.06
C ASP A 49 -13.14 -10.32 -1.71
N PRO A 50 -12.49 -9.67 -2.69
CA PRO A 50 -11.86 -8.36 -2.44
C PRO A 50 -12.86 -7.33 -1.96
N ILE A 51 -12.37 -6.39 -1.15
CA ILE A 51 -13.19 -5.25 -0.72
C ILE A 51 -13.64 -4.45 -1.94
N GLY A 52 -12.75 -4.28 -2.92
CA GLY A 52 -13.07 -3.62 -4.16
C GLY A 52 -13.23 -2.11 -4.03
N ARG A 53 -13.55 -1.47 -5.16
CA ARG A 53 -13.67 -0.02 -5.25
C ARG A 53 -14.95 0.54 -4.63
N ALA A 54 -15.87 -0.32 -4.23
CA ALA A 54 -17.10 0.15 -3.57
C ALA A 54 -16.80 0.86 -2.24
N VAL A 55 -15.58 0.74 -1.75
CA VAL A 55 -15.14 1.37 -0.51
C VAL A 55 -13.94 2.29 -0.81
N ASP A 56 -14.19 3.33 -1.62
CA ASP A 56 -13.13 4.24 -2.06
C ASP A 56 -12.43 4.96 -0.91
N ASP A 57 -13.09 5.07 0.23
CA ASP A 57 -12.51 5.73 1.40
C ASP A 57 -11.55 4.84 2.18
N VAL A 58 -11.48 3.55 1.85
CA VAL A 58 -10.55 2.62 2.51
C VAL A 58 -9.35 2.37 1.59
N HIS A 59 -8.18 2.77 2.05
CA HIS A 59 -6.94 2.55 1.33
C HIS A 59 -5.79 2.36 2.31
N MET A 60 -4.71 1.77 1.81
CA MET A 60 -3.46 1.69 2.56
C MET A 60 -2.60 2.89 2.20
N GLY A 61 -2.06 3.57 3.20
CA GLY A 61 -1.14 4.68 2.97
C GLY A 61 0.29 4.21 3.20
N PHE A 62 1.13 4.34 2.16
CA PHE A 62 2.56 4.05 2.25
C PHE A 62 3.32 5.36 2.17
N ARG A 63 4.10 5.64 3.20
CA ARG A 63 4.92 6.84 3.23
C ARG A 63 6.26 6.58 2.55
N VAL A 64 6.67 7.51 1.70
CA VAL A 64 8.00 7.51 1.07
C VAL A 64 8.84 8.64 1.67
N PRO A 65 10.18 8.56 1.58
CA PRO A 65 11.05 9.49 2.33
C PRO A 65 11.09 10.91 1.81
N SER A 66 10.72 11.16 0.55
CA SER A 66 10.86 12.50 -0.03
C SER A 66 9.94 12.68 -1.24
N VAL A 67 9.79 13.94 -1.66
CA VAL A 67 9.06 14.28 -2.89
C VAL A 67 9.76 13.67 -4.11
N ASP A 68 11.09 13.66 -4.15
CA ASP A 68 11.82 13.03 -5.25
C ASP A 68 11.53 11.53 -5.32
N ALA A 69 11.51 10.85 -4.18
CA ALA A 69 11.16 9.43 -4.14
C ALA A 69 9.71 9.21 -4.62
N LEU A 70 8.79 10.07 -4.20
CA LEU A 70 7.40 10.00 -4.63
C LEU A 70 7.28 10.17 -6.15
N ASN A 71 7.99 11.12 -6.72
CA ASN A 71 8.00 11.35 -8.15
C ASN A 71 8.54 10.14 -8.92
N GLY A 72 9.54 9.46 -8.38
CA GLY A 72 10.05 8.21 -8.95
C GLY A 72 8.99 7.11 -8.97
N TRP A 73 8.25 6.94 -7.88
CA TRP A 73 7.15 5.99 -7.84
C TRP A 73 6.02 6.37 -8.79
N ALA A 74 5.67 7.66 -8.84
CA ALA A 74 4.63 8.14 -9.75
C ALA A 74 5.00 7.85 -11.20
N LYS A 75 6.26 8.04 -11.59
CA LYS A 75 6.73 7.73 -12.93
C LYS A 75 6.60 6.24 -13.24
N LYS A 76 6.94 5.38 -12.27
CA LYS A 76 6.84 3.93 -12.43
C LYS A 76 5.40 3.47 -12.66
N PHE A 77 4.44 4.09 -12.00
CA PHE A 77 3.03 3.73 -12.10
C PHE A 77 2.23 4.61 -13.06
N ASP A 78 2.88 5.52 -13.77
CA ASP A 78 2.23 6.52 -14.63
C ASP A 78 1.19 7.32 -13.86
N GLY A 79 1.50 7.64 -12.62
CA GLY A 79 0.65 8.42 -11.73
C GLY A 79 0.96 9.90 -11.79
N LYS A 80 0.02 10.72 -11.30
CA LYS A 80 0.19 12.17 -11.24
C LYS A 80 0.08 12.62 -9.79
N PRO A 81 1.19 12.98 -9.14
CA PRO A 81 1.14 13.47 -7.78
C PRO A 81 0.30 14.73 -7.66
N ILE A 82 -0.48 14.78 -6.59
CA ILE A 82 -1.26 15.95 -6.21
C ILE A 82 -0.50 16.63 -5.08
N VAL A 83 -0.09 17.88 -5.33
CA VAL A 83 0.64 18.67 -4.35
C VAL A 83 -0.35 19.42 -3.49
N GLY A 84 -0.42 19.06 -2.21
CA GLY A 84 -1.20 19.78 -1.23
C GLY A 84 -0.31 20.61 -0.32
N PRO A 85 -0.90 21.43 0.58
CA PRO A 85 -0.12 22.25 1.49
C PRO A 85 0.68 21.45 2.51
N GLU A 86 0.18 20.29 2.91
CA GLU A 86 0.83 19.43 3.91
C GLU A 86 1.44 18.19 3.31
N PHE A 87 0.75 17.59 2.31
CA PHE A 87 1.15 16.32 1.72
C PHE A 87 1.15 16.39 0.20
N THR A 88 2.07 15.65 -0.38
CA THR A 88 2.06 15.32 -1.81
C THR A 88 1.81 13.83 -1.92
N SER A 89 0.88 13.43 -2.78
CA SER A 89 0.45 12.03 -2.86
C SER A 89 -0.10 11.67 -4.23
N PHE A 90 -0.18 10.38 -4.50
CA PHE A 90 -0.98 9.85 -5.59
C PHE A 90 -1.50 8.47 -5.21
N ARG A 91 -2.52 8.00 -5.91
CA ARG A 91 -3.15 6.73 -5.64
C ARG A 91 -2.97 5.75 -6.79
N ILE A 92 -2.83 4.49 -6.44
CA ILE A 92 -2.84 3.37 -7.36
C ILE A 92 -3.80 2.31 -6.84
N ALA A 93 -4.07 1.30 -7.66
CA ALA A 93 -4.79 0.12 -7.23
C ALA A 93 -3.87 -1.08 -7.38
N ASP A 94 -3.98 -2.04 -6.45
CA ASP A 94 -3.30 -3.31 -6.61
C ASP A 94 -4.06 -4.19 -7.63
N PRO A 95 -3.53 -5.37 -8.00
CA PRO A 95 -4.17 -6.22 -9.00
C PRO A 95 -5.59 -6.66 -8.66
N GLU A 96 -5.99 -6.61 -7.40
CA GLU A 96 -7.35 -6.97 -6.99
C GLU A 96 -8.22 -5.76 -6.67
N GLY A 97 -7.74 -4.55 -6.98
CA GLY A 97 -8.52 -3.34 -6.86
C GLY A 97 -8.44 -2.63 -5.52
N ASN A 98 -7.61 -3.10 -4.59
CA ASN A 98 -7.43 -2.39 -3.33
C ASN A 98 -6.69 -1.06 -3.55
N GLY A 99 -7.15 0.01 -2.90
CA GLY A 99 -6.54 1.32 -3.01
C GLY A 99 -5.25 1.42 -2.23
N ILE A 100 -4.24 2.02 -2.84
CA ILE A 100 -2.95 2.32 -2.21
C ILE A 100 -2.64 3.79 -2.46
N GLU A 101 -2.35 4.52 -1.39
CA GLU A 101 -1.85 5.89 -1.49
C GLU A 101 -0.36 5.90 -1.17
N LEU A 102 0.43 6.46 -2.05
CA LEU A 102 1.82 6.77 -1.77
C LEU A 102 1.90 8.25 -1.47
N TYR A 103 2.54 8.60 -0.36
CA TYR A 103 2.55 10.00 0.09
C TYR A 103 3.86 10.36 0.80
N THR A 104 4.08 11.66 0.87
CA THR A 104 5.16 12.25 1.66
C THR A 104 4.72 13.64 2.10
N PRO A 105 5.22 14.17 3.22
CA PRO A 105 5.01 15.58 3.52
C PRO A 105 5.52 16.46 2.38
N SER A 106 4.77 17.52 2.06
CA SER A 106 5.21 18.49 1.07
C SER A 106 6.44 19.24 1.55
N ALA A 107 7.32 19.55 0.64
CA ALA A 107 8.56 20.26 0.97
C ALA A 107 8.31 21.70 1.31
#